data_a14de38b5bf928609af35e9adca44d34
#
_entry.id   a14de38b5bf928609af35e9adca44d34
#
_cell.length_a   1.000
_cell.length_b   1.000
_cell.length_c   1.000
_cell.angle_alpha   90.00
_cell.angle_beta   90.00
_cell.angle_gamma   90.00
#
_symmetry.space_group_name_H-M   'P 1'
#
loop_
_entity.id
_entity.type
_entity.pdbx_description
1 polymer ?
#
loop_
_entity_poly.entity_id
_entity_poly.type
_entity_poly.pdbx_seq_one_letter_code
_entity_poly.pdbx_strand_id
1 'polypeptide(L)'
;MKSKFLNLIVPGLILFGHIFLSATEFPILSVDRYWQMPSKDCFYSAPFDAFLYTHGSSPFLGMVHYAATVLGGGNPNLVYSIILPLLHLISFLLMRKTFRLFRFRGSGLLLGILFLNPAVFAYFRYPFYSTYLFFISSLLIYLLWAPGNRILRYLLISFLICLASFIRPSWHIGLALIWILFLCYKERKRLSKKVLITGILFLALPVGLYLKNYILFDSFVGSTWLGMNIARTYNIKPSPTNITAISPFSSLDKYSGKYDEQDPLIEKYSNNPCVNGNDFQNVRYIVISREYQKWISPNINFKTSLLAFLIGLIIFLKSPTNYLFFKPRLLTLPELWKKSQGLDWLSFPLRNDLEINLYQFVYLFAMFYFFVRFRKITPRFKLIYLHVFFLGVLYCVVDPMESNRMRFEIEPFLYLLSAISLYSLAHRLKKWKKKRPEKKAA
;
A
#
# COMPACT_ATOMS: atom_id res chain seq x y z
N MET A 1 -12.91 -24.64 24.50
CA MET A 1 -13.96 -24.59 23.48
C MET A 1 -14.04 -23.26 22.73
N LYS A 2 -14.13 -22.10 23.40
CA LYS A 2 -14.27 -20.76 22.77
C LYS A 2 -13.22 -20.41 21.69
N SER A 3 -11.96 -20.84 21.84
CA SER A 3 -10.88 -20.53 20.87
C SER A 3 -10.96 -21.35 19.57
N LYS A 4 -11.43 -22.59 19.63
CA LYS A 4 -11.60 -23.44 18.44
C LYS A 4 -12.76 -22.94 17.56
N PHE A 5 -13.83 -22.48 18.18
CA PHE A 5 -15.04 -21.95 17.52
C PHE A 5 -14.71 -20.68 16.70
N LEU A 6 -14.07 -19.67 17.30
CA LEU A 6 -13.62 -18.46 16.60
C LEU A 6 -12.67 -18.77 15.43
N ASN A 7 -11.96 -19.89 15.51
CA ASN A 7 -11.01 -20.32 14.50
C ASN A 7 -11.65 -20.78 13.19
N LEU A 8 -12.90 -21.20 13.22
CA LEU A 8 -13.67 -21.66 12.06
C LEU A 8 -14.63 -20.57 11.58
N ILE A 9 -15.21 -19.81 12.50
CA ILE A 9 -16.20 -18.78 12.17
C ILE A 9 -15.58 -17.63 11.37
N VAL A 10 -14.45 -17.07 11.79
CA VAL A 10 -13.89 -15.89 11.09
C VAL A 10 -13.54 -16.21 9.62
N PRO A 11 -12.88 -17.33 9.29
CA PRO A 11 -12.71 -17.73 7.89
C PRO A 11 -14.05 -17.87 7.12
N GLY A 12 -15.03 -18.48 7.74
CA GLY A 12 -16.37 -18.62 7.16
C GLY A 12 -17.05 -17.28 6.92
N LEU A 13 -16.95 -16.35 7.87
CA LEU A 13 -17.49 -14.99 7.73
C LEU A 13 -16.76 -14.17 6.67
N ILE A 14 -15.45 -14.35 6.48
CA ILE A 14 -14.71 -13.72 5.40
C ILE A 14 -15.26 -14.18 4.05
N LEU A 15 -15.38 -15.49 3.83
CA LEU A 15 -15.91 -16.02 2.57
C LEU A 15 -17.36 -15.61 2.36
N PHE A 16 -18.20 -15.76 3.38
CA PHE A 16 -19.61 -15.34 3.33
C PHE A 16 -19.76 -13.84 3.03
N GLY A 17 -18.93 -12.98 3.65
CA GLY A 17 -18.93 -11.55 3.39
C GLY A 17 -18.64 -11.22 1.92
N HIS A 18 -17.68 -11.92 1.30
CA HIS A 18 -17.40 -11.73 -0.13
C HIS A 18 -18.56 -12.22 -1.01
N ILE A 19 -19.21 -13.34 -0.68
CA ILE A 19 -20.39 -13.84 -1.40
C ILE A 19 -21.53 -12.84 -1.25
N PHE A 20 -21.78 -12.36 -0.05
CA PHE A 20 -22.80 -11.35 0.23
C PHE A 20 -22.58 -10.07 -0.56
N LEU A 21 -21.35 -9.54 -0.55
CA LEU A 21 -21.00 -8.35 -1.33
C LEU A 21 -21.08 -8.58 -2.85
N SER A 22 -20.91 -9.82 -3.31
CA SER A 22 -21.13 -10.16 -4.73
C SER A 22 -22.60 -10.16 -5.11
N ALA A 23 -23.48 -10.55 -4.17
CA ALA A 23 -24.93 -10.56 -4.37
C ALA A 23 -25.58 -9.17 -4.18
N THR A 24 -24.85 -8.22 -3.61
CA THR A 24 -25.30 -6.84 -3.40
C THR A 24 -24.73 -5.93 -4.50
N GLU A 25 -25.08 -4.64 -4.46
CA GLU A 25 -24.61 -3.62 -5.40
C GLU A 25 -23.12 -3.25 -5.23
N PHE A 26 -22.32 -4.06 -4.54
CA PHE A 26 -20.89 -3.84 -4.35
C PHE A 26 -20.03 -4.88 -5.11
N PRO A 27 -20.05 -4.86 -6.46
CA PRO A 27 -19.32 -5.81 -7.27
C PRO A 27 -17.81 -5.55 -7.21
N ILE A 28 -17.03 -6.48 -7.78
CA ILE A 28 -15.61 -6.23 -8.02
C ILE A 28 -15.47 -5.03 -8.95
N LEU A 29 -14.54 -4.15 -8.61
CA LEU A 29 -14.26 -2.98 -9.42
C LEU A 29 -13.54 -3.38 -10.69
N SER A 30 -14.07 -2.98 -11.85
CA SER A 30 -13.43 -3.21 -13.13
C SER A 30 -12.12 -2.42 -13.23
N VAL A 31 -11.04 -3.09 -13.67
CA VAL A 31 -9.69 -2.50 -13.77
C VAL A 31 -9.49 -1.75 -15.10
N ASP A 32 -10.28 -2.07 -16.11
CA ASP A 32 -10.24 -1.45 -17.45
C ASP A 32 -10.56 0.05 -17.45
N ARG A 33 -11.10 0.58 -16.37
CA ARG A 33 -11.33 2.02 -16.16
C ARG A 33 -10.21 2.72 -15.42
N TYR A 34 -9.15 1.99 -15.05
CA TYR A 34 -8.07 2.61 -14.29
C TYR A 34 -7.09 3.31 -15.21
N TRP A 35 -6.89 4.55 -14.89
CA TRP A 35 -5.92 5.47 -15.47
C TRP A 35 -4.47 4.98 -15.42
N GLN A 36 -4.18 3.89 -14.73
CA GLN A 36 -2.83 3.29 -14.66
C GLN A 36 -2.63 2.17 -15.68
N MET A 37 -3.63 1.88 -16.49
CA MET A 37 -3.53 0.88 -17.56
C MET A 37 -3.21 1.57 -18.89
N PRO A 38 -2.48 0.90 -19.79
CA PRO A 38 -2.30 1.39 -21.14
C PRO A 38 -3.63 1.47 -21.89
N SER A 39 -3.63 2.01 -23.11
CA SER A 39 -4.82 2.05 -23.93
C SER A 39 -5.41 0.65 -24.09
N LYS A 40 -6.73 0.57 -24.13
CA LYS A 40 -7.45 -0.71 -24.25
C LYS A 40 -7.03 -1.46 -25.53
N ASP A 41 -6.91 -0.73 -26.61
CA ASP A 41 -6.55 -1.32 -27.90
C ASP A 41 -5.13 -1.90 -27.88
N CYS A 42 -4.15 -1.15 -27.36
CA CYS A 42 -2.79 -1.67 -27.19
C CYS A 42 -2.75 -2.86 -26.22
N PHE A 43 -3.52 -2.79 -25.13
CA PHE A 43 -3.52 -3.83 -24.11
C PHE A 43 -3.97 -5.20 -24.65
N TYR A 44 -4.96 -5.23 -25.54
CA TYR A 44 -5.47 -6.48 -26.09
C TYR A 44 -4.76 -6.90 -27.38
N SER A 45 -4.30 -5.98 -28.22
CA SER A 45 -3.62 -6.30 -29.48
C SER A 45 -2.12 -6.56 -29.33
N ALA A 46 -1.45 -5.85 -28.42
CA ALA A 46 -0.02 -5.91 -28.20
C ALA A 46 0.33 -5.85 -26.70
N PRO A 47 -0.01 -6.87 -25.89
CA PRO A 47 0.10 -6.81 -24.43
C PRO A 47 1.54 -6.60 -23.94
N PHE A 48 2.54 -7.14 -24.63
CA PHE A 48 3.94 -6.92 -24.27
C PHE A 48 4.36 -5.47 -24.42
N ASP A 49 3.94 -4.81 -25.52
CA ASP A 49 4.18 -3.39 -25.76
C ASP A 49 3.43 -2.55 -24.73
N ALA A 50 2.19 -2.92 -24.40
CA ALA A 50 1.42 -2.27 -23.34
C ALA A 50 2.17 -2.30 -22.00
N PHE A 51 2.78 -3.42 -21.61
CA PHE A 51 3.57 -3.53 -20.38
C PHE A 51 4.89 -2.76 -20.48
N LEU A 52 5.54 -2.82 -21.63
CA LEU A 52 6.80 -2.12 -21.89
C LEU A 52 6.63 -0.60 -21.79
N TYR A 53 5.60 -0.07 -22.41
CA TYR A 53 5.35 1.37 -22.46
C TYR A 53 4.56 1.94 -21.27
N THR A 54 4.06 1.11 -20.36
CA THR A 54 3.48 1.60 -19.11
C THR A 54 4.55 2.32 -18.27
N HIS A 55 4.37 3.63 -18.00
CA HIS A 55 5.39 4.46 -17.36
C HIS A 55 4.93 5.20 -16.10
N GLY A 56 3.65 5.58 -16.03
CA GLY A 56 3.08 6.30 -14.87
C GLY A 56 3.00 5.43 -13.62
N SER A 57 3.07 4.11 -13.79
CA SER A 57 3.02 3.12 -12.72
C SER A 57 3.82 1.88 -13.09
N SER A 58 3.88 0.90 -12.19
CA SER A 58 4.40 -0.43 -12.52
C SER A 58 3.46 -1.15 -13.51
N PRO A 59 3.98 -1.92 -14.47
CA PRO A 59 3.17 -2.74 -15.35
C PRO A 59 2.48 -3.92 -14.66
N PHE A 60 2.76 -4.16 -13.38
CA PHE A 60 2.24 -5.29 -12.61
C PHE A 60 0.73 -5.44 -12.70
N LEU A 61 -0.02 -4.34 -12.52
CA LEU A 61 -1.50 -4.42 -12.60
C LEU A 61 -1.97 -4.82 -13.99
N GLY A 62 -1.35 -4.28 -15.04
CA GLY A 62 -1.63 -4.68 -16.41
C GLY A 62 -1.37 -6.17 -16.63
N MET A 63 -0.22 -6.67 -16.17
CA MET A 63 0.13 -8.09 -16.29
C MET A 63 -0.89 -9.00 -15.58
N VAL A 64 -1.27 -8.65 -14.34
CA VAL A 64 -2.27 -9.41 -13.57
C VAL A 64 -3.65 -9.35 -14.24
N HIS A 65 -4.04 -8.18 -14.75
CA HIS A 65 -5.32 -8.02 -15.44
C HIS A 65 -5.36 -8.81 -16.73
N TYR A 66 -4.30 -8.77 -17.52
CA TYR A 66 -4.18 -9.57 -18.73
C TYR A 66 -4.29 -11.07 -18.43
N ALA A 67 -3.55 -11.56 -17.43
CA ALA A 67 -3.63 -12.94 -17.01
C ALA A 67 -5.05 -13.32 -16.54
N ALA A 68 -5.70 -12.44 -15.78
CA ALA A 68 -7.08 -12.65 -15.33
C ALA A 68 -8.07 -12.67 -16.49
N THR A 69 -7.87 -11.84 -17.52
CA THR A 69 -8.71 -11.81 -18.74
C THR A 69 -8.56 -13.11 -19.53
N VAL A 70 -7.33 -13.57 -19.73
CA VAL A 70 -7.06 -14.83 -20.45
C VAL A 70 -7.65 -16.02 -19.71
N LEU A 71 -7.39 -16.14 -18.40
CA LEU A 71 -7.88 -17.24 -17.56
C LEU A 71 -9.40 -17.20 -17.38
N GLY A 72 -10.00 -16.03 -17.43
CA GLY A 72 -11.45 -15.82 -17.30
C GLY A 72 -12.22 -15.89 -18.62
N GLY A 73 -11.57 -16.31 -19.74
CA GLY A 73 -12.22 -16.39 -21.05
C GLY A 73 -12.76 -15.04 -21.53
N GLY A 74 -12.03 -13.95 -21.30
CA GLY A 74 -12.43 -12.58 -21.65
C GLY A 74 -13.10 -11.82 -20.49
N ASN A 75 -13.47 -12.49 -19.39
CA ASN A 75 -14.06 -11.84 -18.21
C ASN A 75 -13.11 -11.93 -17.00
N PRO A 76 -12.27 -10.94 -16.74
CA PRO A 76 -11.32 -10.95 -15.62
C PRO A 76 -12.00 -10.98 -14.25
N ASN A 77 -13.27 -10.54 -14.14
CA ASN A 77 -13.99 -10.52 -12.89
C ASN A 77 -14.29 -11.92 -12.35
N LEU A 78 -14.39 -12.93 -13.21
CA LEU A 78 -14.50 -14.33 -12.78
C LEU A 78 -13.26 -14.75 -11.97
N VAL A 79 -12.07 -14.41 -12.46
CA VAL A 79 -10.82 -14.74 -11.78
C VAL A 79 -10.66 -13.93 -10.50
N TYR A 80 -10.97 -12.65 -10.52
CA TYR A 80 -10.90 -11.78 -9.34
C TYR A 80 -11.90 -12.18 -8.25
N SER A 81 -13.07 -12.68 -8.63
CA SER A 81 -14.08 -13.15 -7.66
C SER A 81 -13.59 -14.36 -6.83
N ILE A 82 -12.58 -15.05 -7.30
CA ILE A 82 -11.93 -16.17 -6.60
C ILE A 82 -10.66 -15.71 -5.90
N ILE A 83 -9.75 -15.04 -6.63
CA ILE A 83 -8.42 -14.72 -6.13
C ILE A 83 -8.48 -13.72 -4.96
N LEU A 84 -9.29 -12.66 -5.04
CA LEU A 84 -9.30 -11.62 -4.02
C LEU A 84 -9.84 -12.13 -2.65
N PRO A 85 -10.96 -12.88 -2.59
CA PRO A 85 -11.37 -13.54 -1.35
C PRO A 85 -10.33 -14.50 -0.78
N LEU A 86 -9.63 -15.25 -1.65
CA LEU A 86 -8.56 -16.13 -1.21
C LEU A 86 -7.38 -15.37 -0.63
N LEU A 87 -6.93 -14.27 -1.25
CA LEU A 87 -5.89 -13.41 -0.71
C LEU A 87 -6.27 -12.83 0.66
N HIS A 88 -7.54 -12.41 0.83
CA HIS A 88 -8.08 -11.94 2.12
C HIS A 88 -8.00 -13.05 3.18
N LEU A 89 -8.55 -14.22 2.88
CA LEU A 89 -8.55 -15.37 3.77
C LEU A 89 -7.12 -15.82 4.15
N ILE A 90 -6.24 -15.94 3.17
CA ILE A 90 -4.85 -16.35 3.41
C ILE A 90 -4.12 -15.30 4.25
N SER A 91 -4.32 -14.01 4.01
CA SER A 91 -3.76 -12.92 4.84
C SER A 91 -4.20 -13.07 6.30
N PHE A 92 -5.49 -13.31 6.55
CA PHE A 92 -6.00 -13.60 7.89
C PHE A 92 -5.31 -14.81 8.53
N LEU A 93 -5.21 -15.92 7.79
CA LEU A 93 -4.60 -17.17 8.30
C LEU A 93 -3.11 -17.00 8.62
N LEU A 94 -2.36 -16.25 7.80
CA LEU A 94 -0.96 -15.92 8.02
C LEU A 94 -0.77 -15.07 9.28
N MET A 95 -1.56 -14.00 9.42
CA MET A 95 -1.52 -13.13 10.59
C MET A 95 -1.92 -13.90 11.85
N ARG A 96 -2.93 -14.75 11.78
CA ARG A 96 -3.34 -15.62 12.89
C ARG A 96 -2.24 -16.61 13.29
N LYS A 97 -1.57 -17.26 12.33
CA LYS A 97 -0.42 -18.13 12.61
C LYS A 97 0.69 -17.32 13.31
N THR A 98 0.99 -16.12 12.82
CA THR A 98 1.98 -15.23 13.43
C THR A 98 1.64 -14.88 14.87
N PHE A 99 0.42 -14.45 15.13
CA PHE A 99 -0.03 -14.10 16.50
C PHE A 99 0.01 -15.29 17.46
N ARG A 100 -0.23 -16.50 16.97
CA ARG A 100 -0.06 -17.74 17.76
C ARG A 100 1.39 -18.00 18.14
N LEU A 101 2.36 -17.71 17.24
CA LEU A 101 3.79 -17.81 17.55
C LEU A 101 4.18 -16.89 18.71
N PHE A 102 3.51 -15.74 18.86
CA PHE A 102 3.69 -14.83 19.99
C PHE A 102 2.85 -15.17 21.23
N ARG A 103 2.04 -16.25 21.18
CA ARG A 103 1.15 -16.67 22.27
C ARG A 103 0.19 -15.58 22.73
N PHE A 104 -0.27 -14.72 21.84
CA PHE A 104 -1.25 -13.67 22.17
C PHE A 104 -2.61 -14.28 22.50
N ARG A 105 -3.01 -14.21 23.78
CA ARG A 105 -4.36 -14.61 24.21
C ARG A 105 -5.38 -13.61 23.65
N GLY A 106 -6.47 -14.11 23.09
CA GLY A 106 -7.51 -13.25 22.46
C GLY A 106 -7.18 -12.79 21.02
N SER A 107 -6.05 -13.22 20.44
CA SER A 107 -5.67 -12.84 19.07
C SER A 107 -6.73 -13.15 18.02
N GLY A 108 -7.52 -14.20 18.21
CA GLY A 108 -8.60 -14.54 17.27
C GLY A 108 -9.72 -13.51 17.23
N LEU A 109 -10.07 -12.91 18.37
CA LEU A 109 -11.06 -11.83 18.42
C LEU A 109 -10.51 -10.54 17.80
N LEU A 110 -9.31 -10.14 18.20
CA LEU A 110 -8.67 -8.92 17.65
C LEU A 110 -8.54 -9.01 16.12
N LEU A 111 -8.01 -10.11 15.62
CA LEU A 111 -7.89 -10.33 14.18
C LEU A 111 -9.25 -10.44 13.50
N GLY A 112 -10.25 -11.03 14.16
CA GLY A 112 -11.63 -11.05 13.68
C GLY A 112 -12.17 -9.64 13.46
N ILE A 113 -12.02 -8.75 14.44
CA ILE A 113 -12.43 -7.35 14.34
C ILE A 113 -11.73 -6.64 13.19
N LEU A 114 -10.41 -6.84 13.03
CA LEU A 114 -9.62 -6.18 11.99
C LEU A 114 -9.94 -6.71 10.60
N PHE A 115 -10.00 -8.03 10.41
CA PHE A 115 -10.22 -8.64 9.10
C PHE A 115 -11.69 -8.71 8.66
N LEU A 116 -12.64 -8.64 9.59
CA LEU A 116 -14.07 -8.51 9.29
C LEU A 116 -14.51 -7.05 9.13
N ASN A 117 -13.58 -6.09 9.25
CA ASN A 117 -13.86 -4.69 9.02
C ASN A 117 -14.30 -4.48 7.55
N PRO A 118 -15.47 -3.87 7.29
CA PRO A 118 -15.95 -3.61 5.93
C PRO A 118 -14.97 -2.86 5.05
N ALA A 119 -14.13 -1.99 5.61
CA ALA A 119 -13.05 -1.32 4.88
C ALA A 119 -12.07 -2.31 4.26
N VAL A 120 -11.71 -3.38 4.98
CA VAL A 120 -10.82 -4.43 4.48
C VAL A 120 -11.49 -5.21 3.35
N PHE A 121 -12.79 -5.54 3.51
CA PHE A 121 -13.56 -6.14 2.41
C PHE A 121 -13.59 -5.27 1.16
N ALA A 122 -13.80 -3.96 1.31
CA ALA A 122 -13.81 -3.03 0.17
C ALA A 122 -12.50 -3.08 -0.62
N TYR A 123 -11.36 -3.10 0.07
CA TYR A 123 -10.07 -3.24 -0.60
C TYR A 123 -9.89 -4.60 -1.29
N PHE A 124 -10.34 -5.70 -0.68
CA PHE A 124 -10.30 -7.02 -1.32
C PHE A 124 -11.42 -7.25 -2.37
N ARG A 125 -12.20 -6.21 -2.69
CA ARG A 125 -13.06 -6.15 -3.87
C ARG A 125 -12.44 -5.28 -4.99
N TYR A 126 -11.24 -4.79 -4.76
CA TYR A 126 -10.53 -3.87 -5.62
C TYR A 126 -9.19 -4.50 -6.03
N PRO A 127 -9.05 -5.01 -7.28
CA PRO A 127 -7.81 -5.64 -7.76
C PRO A 127 -6.72 -4.59 -8.03
N PHE A 128 -6.26 -3.92 -6.97
CA PHE A 128 -5.31 -2.83 -7.01
C PHE A 128 -4.04 -3.17 -6.20
N TYR A 129 -2.96 -2.41 -6.34
CA TYR A 129 -1.68 -2.68 -5.65
C TYR A 129 -1.86 -2.92 -4.15
N SER A 130 -2.71 -2.11 -3.51
CA SER A 130 -2.88 -2.13 -2.06
C SER A 130 -3.34 -3.50 -1.55
N THR A 131 -4.18 -4.20 -2.32
CA THR A 131 -4.65 -5.55 -1.99
C THR A 131 -3.50 -6.57 -2.04
N TYR A 132 -2.69 -6.53 -3.09
CA TYR A 132 -1.55 -7.44 -3.23
C TYR A 132 -0.47 -7.14 -2.20
N LEU A 133 -0.21 -5.86 -1.92
CA LEU A 133 0.79 -5.44 -0.94
C LEU A 133 0.37 -5.75 0.50
N PHE A 134 -0.92 -5.68 0.82
CA PHE A 134 -1.45 -6.14 2.10
C PHE A 134 -1.19 -7.64 2.30
N PHE A 135 -1.45 -8.44 1.27
CA PHE A 135 -1.15 -9.88 1.29
C PHE A 135 0.36 -10.13 1.44
N ILE A 136 1.21 -9.46 0.65
CA ILE A 136 2.68 -9.57 0.74
C ILE A 136 3.16 -9.17 2.14
N SER A 137 2.64 -8.09 2.72
CA SER A 137 2.95 -7.65 4.09
C SER A 137 2.62 -8.73 5.11
N SER A 138 1.45 -9.35 5.00
CA SER A 138 1.03 -10.47 5.88
C SER A 138 1.97 -11.68 5.75
N LEU A 139 2.38 -12.00 4.54
CA LEU A 139 3.29 -13.11 4.26
C LEU A 139 4.71 -12.81 4.74
N LEU A 140 5.23 -11.59 4.52
CA LEU A 140 6.54 -11.15 5.04
C LEU A 140 6.59 -11.25 6.57
N ILE A 141 5.55 -10.80 7.25
CA ILE A 141 5.44 -10.92 8.71
C ILE A 141 5.49 -12.39 9.12
N TYR A 142 4.69 -13.25 8.51
CA TYR A 142 4.70 -14.67 8.84
C TYR A 142 6.08 -15.30 8.62
N LEU A 143 6.70 -15.06 7.47
CA LEU A 143 8.01 -15.63 7.11
C LEU A 143 9.13 -15.18 8.04
N LEU A 144 9.08 -13.99 8.64
CA LEU A 144 10.09 -13.55 9.62
C LEU A 144 10.17 -14.47 10.85
N TRP A 145 9.06 -15.10 11.24
CA TRP A 145 8.99 -15.96 12.42
C TRP A 145 8.61 -17.40 12.15
N ALA A 146 8.23 -17.74 10.91
CA ALA A 146 7.83 -19.10 10.56
C ALA A 146 8.94 -20.12 10.92
N PRO A 147 8.57 -21.31 11.40
CA PRO A 147 9.51 -22.43 11.54
C PRO A 147 9.94 -22.96 10.17
N GLY A 148 10.98 -23.80 10.12
CA GLY A 148 11.44 -24.49 8.93
C GLY A 148 12.73 -23.96 8.33
N ASN A 149 12.98 -24.27 7.06
CA ASN A 149 14.24 -23.97 6.38
C ASN A 149 14.49 -22.44 6.29
N ARG A 150 15.56 -21.99 6.95
CA ARG A 150 15.91 -20.58 7.02
C ARG A 150 16.33 -19.99 5.67
N ILE A 151 17.05 -20.79 4.85
CA ILE A 151 17.52 -20.32 3.54
C ILE A 151 16.32 -20.01 2.66
N LEU A 152 15.46 -21.00 2.44
CA LEU A 152 14.27 -20.86 1.60
C LEU A 152 13.42 -19.67 2.06
N ARG A 153 13.25 -19.52 3.37
CA ARG A 153 12.48 -18.43 3.95
C ARG A 153 13.09 -17.06 3.67
N TYR A 154 14.41 -16.90 3.75
CA TYR A 154 15.08 -15.64 3.45
C TYR A 154 15.10 -15.33 1.95
N LEU A 155 15.24 -16.34 1.12
CA LEU A 155 15.07 -16.19 -0.33
C LEU A 155 13.65 -15.70 -0.67
N LEU A 156 12.64 -16.31 -0.07
CA LEU A 156 11.24 -15.87 -0.25
C LEU A 156 11.02 -14.44 0.25
N ILE A 157 11.57 -14.06 1.42
CA ILE A 157 11.47 -12.68 1.91
C ILE A 157 12.15 -11.71 0.93
N SER A 158 13.36 -12.05 0.44
CA SER A 158 14.08 -11.22 -0.52
C SER A 158 13.31 -11.07 -1.83
N PHE A 159 12.73 -12.14 -2.34
CA PHE A 159 11.87 -12.10 -3.52
C PHE A 159 10.64 -11.22 -3.30
N LEU A 160 9.92 -11.41 -2.20
CA LEU A 160 8.68 -10.69 -1.91
C LEU A 160 8.90 -9.19 -1.71
N ILE A 161 9.99 -8.78 -1.08
CA ILE A 161 10.28 -7.35 -0.91
C ILE A 161 10.68 -6.69 -2.23
N CYS A 162 11.40 -7.39 -3.09
CA CYS A 162 11.72 -6.93 -4.45
C CYS A 162 10.45 -6.88 -5.32
N LEU A 163 9.60 -7.88 -5.21
CA LEU A 163 8.29 -7.90 -5.87
C LEU A 163 7.41 -6.73 -5.39
N ALA A 164 7.36 -6.45 -4.10
CA ALA A 164 6.63 -5.30 -3.57
C ALA A 164 7.16 -3.97 -4.13
N SER A 165 8.49 -3.83 -4.23
CA SER A 165 9.12 -2.66 -4.85
C SER A 165 8.83 -2.56 -6.36
N PHE A 166 8.69 -3.68 -7.05
CA PHE A 166 8.26 -3.71 -8.44
C PHE A 166 6.78 -3.36 -8.59
N ILE A 167 5.92 -3.92 -7.75
CA ILE A 167 4.47 -3.63 -7.75
C ILE A 167 4.21 -2.14 -7.52
N ARG A 168 4.94 -1.54 -6.57
CA ARG A 168 4.78 -0.14 -6.21
C ARG A 168 6.11 0.52 -5.91
N PRO A 169 6.53 1.50 -6.73
CA PRO A 169 7.82 2.18 -6.55
C PRO A 169 8.00 2.88 -5.21
N SER A 170 6.94 3.21 -4.48
CA SER A 170 7.04 3.74 -3.11
C SER A 170 7.66 2.75 -2.11
N TRP A 171 7.60 1.45 -2.36
CA TRP A 171 8.35 0.42 -1.64
C TRP A 171 9.83 0.37 -2.08
N HIS A 172 10.40 1.46 -2.32
CA HIS A 172 11.66 1.84 -2.91
C HIS A 172 12.75 0.74 -2.90
N ILE A 173 13.58 0.70 -3.95
CA ILE A 173 14.71 -0.25 -4.09
C ILE A 173 15.62 -0.23 -2.86
N GLY A 174 15.87 0.97 -2.29
CA GLY A 174 16.66 1.12 -1.07
C GLY A 174 16.07 0.37 0.13
N LEU A 175 14.74 0.33 0.25
CA LEU A 175 14.08 -0.42 1.30
C LEU A 175 14.25 -1.93 1.09
N ALA A 176 14.12 -2.42 -0.14
CA ALA A 176 14.39 -3.81 -0.48
C ALA A 176 15.84 -4.20 -0.14
N LEU A 177 16.80 -3.33 -0.47
CA LEU A 177 18.20 -3.53 -0.13
C LEU A 177 18.42 -3.58 1.39
N ILE A 178 17.80 -2.69 2.17
CA ILE A 178 17.86 -2.71 3.64
C ILE A 178 17.37 -4.06 4.19
N TRP A 179 16.27 -4.59 3.66
CA TRP A 179 15.77 -5.91 4.07
C TRP A 179 16.76 -7.03 3.77
N ILE A 180 17.32 -7.07 2.55
CA ILE A 180 18.30 -8.08 2.12
C ILE A 180 19.55 -8.00 3.01
N LEU A 181 20.11 -6.82 3.21
CA LEU A 181 21.28 -6.61 4.06
C LEU A 181 21.02 -7.01 5.51
N PHE A 182 19.84 -6.71 6.04
CA PHE A 182 19.43 -7.13 7.38
C PHE A 182 19.39 -8.65 7.51
N LEU A 183 18.83 -9.35 6.54
CA LEU A 183 18.79 -10.82 6.54
C LEU A 183 20.21 -11.40 6.49
N CYS A 184 21.10 -10.83 5.66
CA CYS A 184 22.50 -11.22 5.56
C CYS A 184 23.25 -10.96 6.88
N TYR A 185 23.07 -9.79 7.49
CA TYR A 185 23.69 -9.42 8.77
C TYR A 185 23.34 -10.39 9.88
N LYS A 186 22.08 -10.83 9.95
CA LYS A 186 21.59 -11.74 10.98
C LYS A 186 22.21 -13.13 10.92
N GLU A 187 22.62 -13.59 9.72
CA GLU A 187 23.09 -14.97 9.48
C GLU A 187 24.59 -15.03 9.14
N ARG A 188 25.40 -14.14 9.74
CA ARG A 188 26.84 -13.86 9.45
C ARG A 188 27.74 -15.04 9.14
N LYS A 189 27.43 -16.28 9.51
CA LYS A 189 28.40 -17.38 9.45
C LYS A 189 28.17 -18.44 8.35
N ARG A 190 26.97 -18.63 7.80
CA ARG A 190 26.71 -19.73 6.84
C ARG A 190 25.86 -19.42 5.61
N LEU A 191 25.07 -18.36 5.62
CA LEU A 191 24.02 -18.12 4.63
C LEU A 191 24.18 -16.81 3.87
N SER A 192 25.06 -15.94 4.33
CA SER A 192 25.14 -14.56 3.85
C SER A 192 25.38 -14.45 2.34
N LYS A 193 26.31 -15.24 1.79
CA LYS A 193 26.62 -15.15 0.34
C LYS A 193 25.45 -15.58 -0.54
N LYS A 194 24.81 -16.72 -0.26
CA LYS A 194 23.66 -17.20 -1.07
C LYS A 194 22.48 -16.26 -0.99
N VAL A 195 22.12 -15.79 0.21
CA VAL A 195 21.03 -14.84 0.41
C VAL A 195 21.34 -13.49 -0.25
N LEU A 196 22.58 -13.02 -0.14
CA LEU A 196 23.02 -11.77 -0.75
C LEU A 196 22.98 -11.85 -2.27
N ILE A 197 23.62 -12.84 -2.87
CA ILE A 197 23.66 -13.02 -4.33
C ILE A 197 22.25 -13.15 -4.89
N THR A 198 21.42 -14.03 -4.31
CA THR A 198 20.06 -14.22 -4.79
C THR A 198 19.18 -13.00 -4.53
N GLY A 199 19.39 -12.31 -3.40
CA GLY A 199 18.71 -11.06 -3.10
C GLY A 199 19.06 -9.96 -4.10
N ILE A 200 20.33 -9.83 -4.50
CA ILE A 200 20.77 -8.91 -5.55
C ILE A 200 20.16 -9.30 -6.90
N LEU A 201 20.09 -10.58 -7.23
CA LEU A 201 19.42 -11.03 -8.46
C LEU A 201 17.94 -10.65 -8.46
N PHE A 202 17.24 -10.78 -7.33
CA PHE A 202 15.84 -10.34 -7.24
C PHE A 202 15.68 -8.83 -7.36
N LEU A 203 16.69 -8.04 -6.96
CA LEU A 203 16.69 -6.58 -7.19
C LEU A 203 16.67 -6.21 -8.68
N ALA A 204 17.08 -7.12 -9.58
CA ALA A 204 16.94 -6.89 -11.02
C ALA A 204 15.48 -6.59 -11.43
N LEU A 205 14.49 -7.11 -10.69
CA LEU A 205 13.07 -6.87 -10.97
C LEU A 205 12.67 -5.38 -10.81
N PRO A 206 12.82 -4.75 -9.64
CA PRO A 206 12.53 -3.31 -9.51
C PRO A 206 13.55 -2.43 -10.23
N VAL A 207 14.84 -2.80 -10.30
CA VAL A 207 15.85 -2.06 -11.05
C VAL A 207 15.51 -2.05 -12.54
N GLY A 208 15.04 -3.18 -13.08
CA GLY A 208 14.58 -3.28 -14.47
C GLY A 208 13.47 -2.28 -14.80
N LEU A 209 12.56 -2.01 -13.86
CA LEU A 209 11.53 -0.97 -14.03
C LEU A 209 12.15 0.43 -14.18
N TYR A 210 13.13 0.77 -13.36
CA TYR A 210 13.82 2.06 -13.44
C TYR A 210 14.66 2.17 -14.70
N LEU A 211 15.40 1.10 -15.08
CA LEU A 211 16.17 1.06 -16.31
C LEU A 211 15.29 1.15 -17.55
N LYS A 212 14.15 0.46 -17.56
CA LYS A 212 13.17 0.55 -18.63
C LYS A 212 12.69 2.00 -18.81
N ASN A 213 12.32 2.68 -17.74
CA ASN A 213 11.88 4.07 -17.82
C ASN A 213 13.02 5.01 -18.22
N TYR A 214 14.26 4.71 -17.85
CA TYR A 214 15.43 5.48 -18.29
C TYR A 214 15.67 5.31 -19.79
N ILE A 215 15.72 4.06 -20.29
CA ILE A 215 16.01 3.75 -21.70
C ILE A 215 14.90 4.29 -22.64
N LEU A 216 13.65 4.13 -22.22
CA LEU A 216 12.51 4.52 -23.08
C LEU A 216 12.17 6.00 -22.97
N PHE A 217 12.25 6.57 -21.78
CA PHE A 217 11.69 7.87 -21.46
C PHE A 217 12.70 8.85 -20.82
N ASP A 218 14.00 8.57 -20.83
CA ASP A 218 15.06 9.36 -20.19
C ASP A 218 14.77 9.75 -18.74
N SER A 219 14.12 8.83 -17.99
CA SER A 219 13.67 9.09 -16.63
C SER A 219 14.00 7.92 -15.71
N PHE A 220 15.06 8.05 -14.90
CA PHE A 220 15.46 7.02 -13.94
C PHE A 220 14.57 7.06 -12.69
N VAL A 221 13.30 6.70 -12.87
CA VAL A 221 12.26 6.71 -11.84
C VAL A 221 11.38 5.47 -11.95
N GLY A 222 10.81 5.02 -10.83
CA GLY A 222 9.85 3.92 -10.83
C GLY A 222 8.45 4.33 -11.31
N SER A 223 8.16 5.65 -11.27
CA SER A 223 6.93 6.26 -11.79
C SER A 223 7.28 7.62 -12.37
N THR A 224 6.93 7.85 -13.62
CA THR A 224 7.15 9.14 -14.29
C THR A 224 6.24 10.25 -13.78
N TRP A 225 5.22 9.92 -12.98
CA TRP A 225 4.32 10.90 -12.36
C TRP A 225 4.87 11.54 -11.09
N LEU A 226 6.11 11.26 -10.72
CA LEU A 226 6.71 11.75 -9.48
C LEU A 226 6.62 13.28 -9.36
N GLY A 227 6.93 14.01 -10.43
CA GLY A 227 6.86 15.48 -10.44
C GLY A 227 5.46 16.02 -10.20
N MET A 228 4.45 15.42 -10.83
CA MET A 228 3.04 15.81 -10.61
C MET A 228 2.58 15.50 -9.18
N ASN A 229 2.98 14.38 -8.62
CA ASN A 229 2.65 14.03 -7.24
C ASN A 229 3.30 14.99 -6.23
N ILE A 230 4.56 15.35 -6.44
CA ILE A 230 5.24 16.36 -5.62
C ILE A 230 4.56 17.73 -5.77
N ALA A 231 4.20 18.14 -6.99
CA ALA A 231 3.49 19.38 -7.25
C ALA A 231 2.17 19.47 -6.47
N ARG A 232 1.39 18.40 -6.51
CA ARG A 232 0.14 18.26 -5.78
C ARG A 232 0.36 18.36 -4.27
N THR A 233 1.41 17.74 -3.77
CA THR A 233 1.74 17.70 -2.34
C THR A 233 2.07 19.08 -1.79
N TYR A 234 2.92 19.81 -2.49
CA TYR A 234 3.43 21.08 -1.98
C TYR A 234 2.53 22.27 -2.31
N ASN A 235 1.48 22.07 -3.12
CA ASN A 235 0.56 23.13 -3.56
C ASN A 235 1.29 24.41 -4.00
N ILE A 236 2.47 24.23 -4.61
CA ILE A 236 3.27 25.30 -5.11
C ILE A 236 2.64 25.77 -6.42
N LYS A 237 2.28 27.05 -6.48
CA LYS A 237 1.73 27.66 -7.68
C LYS A 237 2.89 28.22 -8.52
N PRO A 238 3.34 27.53 -9.55
CA PRO A 238 4.18 28.21 -10.53
C PRO A 238 3.31 29.27 -11.21
N SER A 239 3.81 30.46 -11.37
CA SER A 239 3.13 31.47 -12.17
C SER A 239 3.13 30.99 -13.63
N PRO A 240 2.02 30.96 -14.35
CA PRO A 240 0.65 31.36 -14.03
C PRO A 240 -0.31 30.21 -13.71
N THR A 241 0.18 29.04 -13.34
CA THR A 241 -0.64 27.82 -13.28
C THR A 241 -0.99 27.40 -11.86
N ASN A 242 -2.25 27.11 -11.64
CA ASN A 242 -2.72 26.56 -10.38
C ASN A 242 -2.44 25.05 -10.33
N ILE A 243 -1.41 24.62 -9.58
CA ILE A 243 -1.01 23.21 -9.45
C ILE A 243 -2.12 22.36 -8.82
N THR A 244 -3.01 22.94 -8.04
CA THR A 244 -4.17 22.23 -7.48
C THR A 244 -5.10 21.68 -8.56
N ALA A 245 -5.03 22.20 -9.79
CA ALA A 245 -5.77 21.69 -10.93
C ALA A 245 -5.12 20.46 -11.60
N ILE A 246 -3.92 20.06 -11.16
CA ILE A 246 -3.26 18.84 -11.67
C ILE A 246 -3.91 17.64 -10.99
N SER A 247 -4.99 17.22 -11.59
CA SER A 247 -5.58 15.93 -11.29
C SER A 247 -5.21 14.97 -12.42
N PRO A 248 -4.81 13.75 -12.12
CA PRO A 248 -4.70 12.72 -13.16
C PRO A 248 -6.03 12.44 -13.87
N PHE A 249 -7.12 13.04 -13.40
CA PHE A 249 -8.45 13.00 -14.01
C PHE A 249 -8.75 14.22 -14.89
N SER A 250 -7.80 15.13 -15.08
CA SER A 250 -7.94 16.25 -16.00
C SER A 250 -7.49 15.85 -17.40
N SER A 251 -8.25 16.23 -18.44
CA SER A 251 -7.83 16.07 -19.82
C SER A 251 -6.50 16.81 -20.09
N LEU A 252 -5.70 16.30 -21.03
CA LEU A 252 -4.43 16.92 -21.43
C LEU A 252 -4.61 18.38 -21.88
N ASP A 253 -5.77 18.72 -22.45
CA ASP A 253 -6.08 20.10 -22.89
C ASP A 253 -5.95 21.13 -21.78
N LYS A 254 -6.16 20.74 -20.51
CA LYS A 254 -5.96 21.64 -19.35
C LYS A 254 -4.49 21.94 -19.08
N TYR A 255 -3.58 21.23 -19.71
CA TYR A 255 -2.14 21.42 -19.56
C TYR A 255 -1.50 22.06 -20.79
N SER A 256 -2.26 22.33 -21.85
CA SER A 256 -1.73 22.99 -23.04
C SER A 256 -1.04 24.33 -22.67
N GLY A 257 0.12 24.55 -23.23
CA GLY A 257 0.99 25.67 -22.89
C GLY A 257 1.74 25.55 -21.55
N LYS A 258 1.64 24.41 -20.84
CA LYS A 258 2.33 24.15 -19.55
C LYS A 258 3.51 23.21 -19.69
N TYR A 259 3.81 22.76 -20.87
CA TYR A 259 4.91 21.89 -21.19
C TYR A 259 5.36 22.20 -22.63
N ASP A 260 6.58 21.81 -22.94
CA ASP A 260 7.14 21.96 -24.28
C ASP A 260 6.54 20.90 -25.20
N GLU A 261 5.69 21.31 -26.13
CA GLU A 261 5.09 20.43 -27.13
C GLU A 261 6.09 19.94 -28.20
N GLN A 262 7.25 20.62 -28.30
CA GLN A 262 8.35 20.25 -29.19
C GLN A 262 9.38 19.33 -28.50
N ASP A 263 9.10 18.86 -27.28
CA ASP A 263 9.98 17.92 -26.58
C ASP A 263 10.25 16.70 -27.47
N PRO A 264 11.52 16.32 -27.70
CA PRO A 264 11.88 15.19 -28.58
C PRO A 264 11.20 13.86 -28.19
N LEU A 265 10.80 13.72 -26.93
CA LEU A 265 10.09 12.54 -26.46
C LEU A 265 8.67 12.45 -27.04
N ILE A 266 8.01 13.59 -27.21
CA ILE A 266 6.66 13.65 -27.82
C ILE A 266 6.74 13.26 -29.29
N GLU A 267 7.72 13.81 -30.01
CA GLU A 267 7.96 13.47 -31.42
C GLU A 267 8.28 11.98 -31.59
N LYS A 268 9.21 11.46 -30.78
CA LYS A 268 9.64 10.04 -30.79
C LYS A 268 8.46 9.07 -30.68
N TYR A 269 7.45 9.40 -29.89
CA TYR A 269 6.30 8.51 -29.63
C TYR A 269 4.99 8.99 -30.26
N SER A 270 5.00 9.98 -31.12
CA SER A 270 3.80 10.56 -31.74
C SER A 270 2.84 9.53 -32.35
N ASN A 271 3.39 8.51 -32.99
CA ASN A 271 2.66 7.45 -33.69
C ASN A 271 2.50 6.15 -32.89
N ASN A 272 2.90 6.13 -31.60
CA ASN A 272 2.80 4.92 -30.78
C ASN A 272 1.49 4.89 -30.00
N PRO A 273 0.51 4.05 -30.37
CA PRO A 273 -0.79 4.00 -29.70
C PRO A 273 -0.70 3.49 -28.25
N CYS A 274 0.35 2.74 -27.90
CA CYS A 274 0.55 2.24 -26.55
C CYS A 274 0.98 3.33 -25.58
N VAL A 275 1.54 4.42 -26.07
CA VAL A 275 1.99 5.56 -25.25
C VAL A 275 1.02 6.72 -25.32
N ASN A 276 0.30 6.88 -26.42
CA ASN A 276 -0.57 8.04 -26.67
C ASN A 276 -2.08 7.70 -26.66
N GLY A 277 -2.43 6.43 -26.66
CA GLY A 277 -3.83 5.99 -26.72
C GLY A 277 -4.64 6.12 -25.43
N ASN A 278 -4.00 6.51 -24.32
CA ASN A 278 -4.64 6.72 -23.03
C ASN A 278 -4.14 8.04 -22.42
N ASP A 279 -5.06 8.92 -22.03
CA ASP A 279 -4.73 10.21 -21.45
C ASP A 279 -3.75 10.12 -20.28
N PHE A 280 -3.82 9.07 -19.47
CA PHE A 280 -3.01 8.93 -18.25
C PHE A 280 -1.65 8.25 -18.46
N GLN A 281 -1.51 7.46 -19.50
CA GLN A 281 -0.24 6.85 -19.91
C GLN A 281 0.35 7.57 -21.14
N ASN A 282 -0.14 8.76 -21.45
CA ASN A 282 0.36 9.57 -22.53
C ASN A 282 1.76 10.13 -22.23
N VAL A 283 2.64 10.13 -23.22
CA VAL A 283 4.03 10.63 -23.09
C VAL A 283 4.08 12.09 -22.63
N ARG A 284 3.08 12.91 -22.99
CA ARG A 284 2.97 14.31 -22.56
C ARG A 284 2.97 14.47 -21.04
N TYR A 285 2.42 13.48 -20.30
CA TYR A 285 2.50 13.49 -18.83
C TYR A 285 3.91 13.33 -18.29
N ILE A 286 4.83 12.70 -19.03
CA ILE A 286 6.24 12.61 -18.66
C ILE A 286 6.85 14.00 -18.72
N VAL A 287 6.63 14.70 -19.83
CA VAL A 287 7.15 16.06 -20.05
C VAL A 287 6.56 17.03 -19.01
N ILE A 288 5.23 17.00 -18.80
CA ILE A 288 4.56 17.79 -17.75
C ILE A 288 5.19 17.51 -16.38
N SER A 289 5.40 16.24 -16.03
CA SER A 289 5.98 15.85 -14.74
C SER A 289 7.40 16.37 -14.56
N ARG A 290 8.23 16.38 -15.63
CA ARG A 290 9.58 16.95 -15.61
C ARG A 290 9.55 18.46 -15.40
N GLU A 291 8.67 19.17 -16.09
CA GLU A 291 8.52 20.61 -15.92
C GLU A 291 8.10 20.97 -14.49
N TYR A 292 7.15 20.22 -13.92
CA TYR A 292 6.78 20.45 -12.53
C TYR A 292 7.90 20.18 -11.54
N GLN A 293 8.76 19.19 -11.79
CA GLN A 293 9.93 18.97 -10.95
C GLN A 293 10.89 20.17 -10.99
N LYS A 294 11.14 20.75 -12.16
CA LYS A 294 11.99 21.94 -12.30
C LYS A 294 11.43 23.13 -11.51
N TRP A 295 10.13 23.35 -11.57
CA TRP A 295 9.49 24.49 -10.88
C TRP A 295 9.39 24.32 -9.36
N ILE A 296 9.21 23.10 -8.90
CA ILE A 296 8.95 22.82 -7.49
C ILE A 296 10.24 22.70 -6.70
N SER A 297 11.27 22.10 -7.28
CA SER A 297 12.54 21.84 -6.59
C SER A 297 13.11 23.05 -5.86
N PRO A 298 13.14 24.28 -6.44
CA PRO A 298 13.61 25.46 -5.74
C PRO A 298 12.73 25.92 -4.58
N ASN A 299 11.46 25.52 -4.59
CA ASN A 299 10.45 25.96 -3.62
C ASN A 299 10.22 24.98 -2.48
N ILE A 300 10.85 23.80 -2.53
CA ILE A 300 10.82 22.84 -1.43
C ILE A 300 11.68 23.38 -0.29
N ASN A 301 11.05 23.66 0.84
CA ASN A 301 11.74 24.09 2.04
C ASN A 301 11.18 23.35 3.26
N PHE A 302 11.86 23.51 4.40
CA PHE A 302 11.47 22.81 5.64
C PHE A 302 10.01 23.10 6.05
N LYS A 303 9.55 24.34 5.94
CA LYS A 303 8.18 24.75 6.35
C LYS A 303 7.13 24.06 5.48
N THR A 304 7.30 24.08 4.16
CA THR A 304 6.36 23.42 3.23
C THR A 304 6.36 21.91 3.40
N SER A 305 7.52 21.29 3.61
CA SER A 305 7.66 19.86 3.86
C SER A 305 7.02 19.44 5.19
N LEU A 306 7.21 20.23 6.24
CA LEU A 306 6.58 19.97 7.53
C LEU A 306 5.05 20.07 7.44
N LEU A 307 4.53 21.08 6.74
CA LEU A 307 3.11 21.23 6.54
C LEU A 307 2.52 20.05 5.73
N ALA A 308 3.17 19.65 4.64
CA ALA A 308 2.79 18.49 3.86
C ALA A 308 2.77 17.21 4.70
N PHE A 309 3.80 17.00 5.51
CA PHE A 309 3.89 15.87 6.45
C PHE A 309 2.74 15.87 7.46
N LEU A 310 2.44 17.02 8.09
CA LEU A 310 1.38 17.12 9.10
C LEU A 310 0.00 16.84 8.48
N ILE A 311 -0.29 17.41 7.31
CA ILE A 311 -1.53 17.12 6.57
C ILE A 311 -1.59 15.63 6.21
N GLY A 312 -0.50 15.09 5.67
CA GLY A 312 -0.40 13.68 5.33
C GLY A 312 -0.59 12.76 6.54
N LEU A 313 -0.06 13.12 7.70
CA LEU A 313 -0.22 12.34 8.93
C LEU A 313 -1.69 12.31 9.41
N ILE A 314 -2.37 13.45 9.35
CA ILE A 314 -3.80 13.52 9.69
C ILE A 314 -4.61 12.60 8.75
N ILE A 315 -4.34 12.67 7.45
CA ILE A 315 -5.03 11.84 6.46
C ILE A 315 -4.63 10.36 6.60
N PHE A 316 -3.35 10.08 6.84
CA PHE A 316 -2.85 8.71 7.08
C PHE A 316 -3.60 7.99 8.19
N LEU A 317 -4.03 8.71 9.20
CA LEU A 317 -4.76 8.17 10.34
C LEU A 317 -6.28 8.08 10.13
N LYS A 318 -6.83 8.63 9.03
CA LYS A 318 -8.25 8.50 8.66
C LYS A 318 -8.57 7.10 8.14
N SER A 319 -9.86 6.78 8.00
CA SER A 319 -10.30 5.54 7.38
C SER A 319 -9.67 5.32 6.00
N PRO A 320 -9.13 4.15 5.70
CA PRO A 320 -8.56 3.87 4.39
C PRO A 320 -9.59 3.92 3.26
N THR A 321 -10.88 3.77 3.56
CA THR A 321 -11.97 3.86 2.57
C THR A 321 -12.42 5.30 2.28
N ASN A 322 -11.93 6.28 3.03
CA ASN A 322 -12.18 7.69 2.74
C ASN A 322 -11.37 8.17 1.52
N TYR A 323 -11.33 7.33 0.48
CA TYR A 323 -10.65 7.58 -0.78
C TYR A 323 -11.66 7.77 -1.92
N LEU A 324 -11.32 8.63 -2.89
CA LEU A 324 -12.21 9.07 -3.96
C LEU A 324 -12.91 7.93 -4.74
N PHE A 325 -12.26 6.79 -4.92
CA PHE A 325 -12.84 5.67 -5.67
C PHE A 325 -13.98 4.95 -4.95
N PHE A 326 -14.01 5.00 -3.64
CA PHE A 326 -15.08 4.38 -2.86
C PHE A 326 -16.26 5.32 -2.64
N LYS A 327 -16.03 6.65 -2.61
CA LYS A 327 -17.07 7.65 -2.36
C LYS A 327 -18.32 7.52 -3.25
N PRO A 328 -18.23 7.44 -4.58
CA PRO A 328 -19.41 7.34 -5.43
C PRO A 328 -20.24 6.08 -5.21
N ARG A 329 -19.59 4.99 -4.79
CA ARG A 329 -20.27 3.70 -4.54
C ARG A 329 -20.83 3.59 -3.13
N LEU A 330 -20.22 4.27 -2.17
CA LEU A 330 -20.77 4.39 -0.82
C LEU A 330 -22.10 5.15 -0.82
N LEU A 331 -22.33 6.01 -1.82
CA LEU A 331 -23.61 6.72 -1.97
C LEU A 331 -24.79 5.80 -2.34
N THR A 332 -24.53 4.60 -2.85
CA THR A 332 -25.58 3.59 -3.16
C THR A 332 -25.88 2.66 -2.00
N LEU A 333 -25.07 2.70 -0.93
CA LEU A 333 -25.30 1.92 0.29
C LEU A 333 -26.38 2.58 1.17
N PRO A 334 -27.02 1.82 2.09
CA PRO A 334 -27.99 2.36 3.02
C PRO A 334 -27.50 3.61 3.75
N GLU A 335 -28.40 4.53 4.10
CA GLU A 335 -28.05 5.83 4.70
C GLU A 335 -27.13 5.77 5.91
N LEU A 336 -27.19 4.66 6.67
CA LEU A 336 -26.29 4.41 7.80
C LEU A 336 -24.81 4.46 7.41
N TRP A 337 -24.49 4.03 6.20
CA TRP A 337 -23.15 4.01 5.65
C TRP A 337 -22.74 5.34 5.04
N LYS A 338 -23.71 6.11 4.55
CA LYS A 338 -23.49 7.46 4.01
C LYS A 338 -23.01 8.42 5.10
N LYS A 339 -23.51 8.29 6.32
CA LYS A 339 -23.15 9.13 7.46
C LYS A 339 -21.78 8.80 8.07
N SER A 340 -21.25 7.59 7.87
CA SER A 340 -19.99 7.12 8.51
C SER A 340 -18.72 7.48 7.74
N GLN A 341 -18.78 8.28 6.69
CA GLN A 341 -17.64 8.67 5.83
C GLN A 341 -16.74 7.52 5.34
N GLY A 342 -17.19 6.29 5.44
CA GLY A 342 -16.46 5.11 5.01
C GLY A 342 -17.05 3.83 5.57
N LEU A 343 -16.70 2.69 4.95
CA LEU A 343 -17.12 1.37 5.40
C LEU A 343 -16.39 0.89 6.66
N ASP A 344 -15.65 1.77 7.32
CA ASP A 344 -14.77 1.41 8.42
C ASP A 344 -15.47 1.63 9.77
N TRP A 345 -15.85 0.53 10.43
CA TRP A 345 -16.47 0.58 11.77
C TRP A 345 -15.54 1.02 12.90
N LEU A 346 -14.23 1.17 12.61
CA LEU A 346 -13.28 1.77 13.55
C LEU A 346 -13.25 3.30 13.46
N SER A 347 -14.05 3.88 12.56
CA SER A 347 -14.20 5.31 12.37
C SER A 347 -15.53 5.78 12.90
N PHE A 348 -15.49 6.81 13.77
CA PHE A 348 -16.67 7.41 14.37
C PHE A 348 -16.81 8.86 13.92
N PRO A 349 -17.85 9.22 13.14
CA PRO A 349 -18.07 10.59 12.77
C PRO A 349 -18.51 11.41 13.99
N LEU A 350 -17.78 12.49 14.30
CA LEU A 350 -18.13 13.43 15.37
C LEU A 350 -18.99 14.58 14.86
N ARG A 351 -18.70 15.07 13.68
CA ARG A 351 -19.35 16.20 13.01
C ARG A 351 -19.00 16.15 11.53
N ASN A 352 -19.70 16.91 10.70
CA ASN A 352 -19.66 16.87 9.22
C ASN A 352 -18.27 16.66 8.58
N ASP A 353 -17.18 17.10 9.23
CA ASP A 353 -15.82 17.00 8.70
C ASP A 353 -14.82 16.38 9.70
N LEU A 354 -15.26 16.06 10.93
CA LEU A 354 -14.40 15.51 11.97
C LEU A 354 -14.72 14.02 12.19
N GLU A 355 -13.74 13.18 11.90
CA GLU A 355 -13.78 11.74 12.10
C GLU A 355 -12.81 11.36 13.21
N ILE A 356 -13.30 10.79 14.30
CA ILE A 356 -12.44 10.09 15.28
C ILE A 356 -12.23 8.67 14.79
N ASN A 357 -10.97 8.29 14.71
CA ASN A 357 -10.58 6.98 14.25
C ASN A 357 -9.72 6.31 15.31
N LEU A 358 -10.05 5.07 15.67
CA LEU A 358 -9.25 4.27 16.61
C LEU A 358 -7.80 4.09 16.15
N TYR A 359 -7.54 4.13 14.83
CA TYR A 359 -6.19 4.10 14.29
C TYR A 359 -5.33 5.25 14.82
N GLN A 360 -5.88 6.47 15.02
CA GLN A 360 -5.14 7.62 15.53
C GLN A 360 -4.47 7.30 16.87
N PHE A 361 -5.21 6.66 17.76
CA PHE A 361 -4.70 6.34 19.10
C PHE A 361 -3.80 5.11 19.09
N VAL A 362 -4.24 4.05 18.46
CA VAL A 362 -3.56 2.76 18.51
C VAL A 362 -2.25 2.77 17.73
N TYR A 363 -2.24 3.34 16.53
CA TYR A 363 -1.05 3.39 15.70
C TYR A 363 -0.03 4.39 16.22
N LEU A 364 -0.46 5.58 16.64
CA LEU A 364 0.44 6.56 17.26
C LEU A 364 1.04 6.01 18.55
N PHE A 365 0.22 5.36 19.39
CA PHE A 365 0.72 4.70 20.59
C PHE A 365 1.75 3.61 20.25
N ALA A 366 1.47 2.76 19.26
CA ALA A 366 2.39 1.72 18.84
C ALA A 366 3.72 2.32 18.34
N MET A 367 3.67 3.33 17.47
CA MET A 367 4.85 3.99 16.94
C MET A 367 5.68 4.64 18.04
N PHE A 368 5.03 5.36 18.97
CA PHE A 368 5.70 5.96 20.14
C PHE A 368 6.31 4.88 21.06
N TYR A 369 5.57 3.81 21.36
CA TYR A 369 6.05 2.70 22.17
C TYR A 369 7.33 2.07 21.59
N PHE A 370 7.35 1.80 20.29
CA PHE A 370 8.51 1.23 19.62
C PHE A 370 9.66 2.21 19.51
N PHE A 371 9.40 3.51 19.32
CA PHE A 371 10.41 4.56 19.34
C PHE A 371 11.15 4.61 20.68
N VAL A 372 10.42 4.76 21.77
CA VAL A 372 11.00 4.83 23.14
C VAL A 372 11.78 3.56 23.49
N ARG A 373 11.35 2.42 22.93
CA ARG A 373 11.98 1.13 23.20
C ARG A 373 12.93 0.64 22.13
N PHE A 374 13.24 1.43 21.15
CA PHE A 374 13.99 1.03 19.97
C PHE A 374 15.28 0.28 20.29
N ARG A 375 16.04 0.72 21.31
CA ARG A 375 17.28 0.04 21.74
C ARG A 375 17.05 -1.36 22.33
N LYS A 376 15.88 -1.59 22.96
CA LYS A 376 15.54 -2.81 23.72
C LYS A 376 14.75 -3.85 22.93
N ILE A 377 14.24 -3.51 21.73
CA ILE A 377 13.50 -4.43 20.89
C ILE A 377 14.41 -5.31 20.05
N THR A 378 13.90 -6.49 19.68
CA THR A 378 14.69 -7.43 18.86
C THR A 378 14.92 -6.88 17.45
N PRO A 379 15.99 -7.30 16.76
CA PRO A 379 16.31 -6.80 15.41
C PRO A 379 15.15 -6.94 14.41
N ARG A 380 14.37 -8.03 14.45
CA ARG A 380 13.22 -8.22 13.55
C ARG A 380 12.15 -7.14 13.74
N PHE A 381 11.88 -6.76 14.99
CA PHE A 381 10.94 -5.67 15.25
C PHE A 381 11.52 -4.29 14.89
N LYS A 382 12.85 -4.12 14.99
CA LYS A 382 13.51 -2.90 14.48
C LYS A 382 13.29 -2.76 12.98
N LEU A 383 13.49 -3.85 12.23
CA LEU A 383 13.27 -3.86 10.78
C LEU A 383 11.82 -3.48 10.43
N ILE A 384 10.84 -4.13 11.06
CA ILE A 384 9.41 -3.82 10.82
C ILE A 384 9.10 -2.37 11.22
N TYR A 385 9.57 -1.92 12.37
CA TYR A 385 9.34 -0.55 12.82
C TYR A 385 9.90 0.48 11.84
N LEU A 386 11.17 0.29 11.41
CA LEU A 386 11.82 1.16 10.44
C LEU A 386 11.11 1.11 9.08
N HIS A 387 10.65 -0.05 8.65
CA HIS A 387 9.86 -0.20 7.43
C HIS A 387 8.56 0.62 7.48
N VAL A 388 7.79 0.46 8.54
CA VAL A 388 6.53 1.20 8.76
C VAL A 388 6.79 2.70 8.90
N PHE A 389 7.82 3.08 9.63
CA PHE A 389 8.20 4.48 9.83
C PHE A 389 8.61 5.13 8.50
N PHE A 390 9.49 4.48 7.74
CA PHE A 390 9.94 4.98 6.44
C PHE A 390 8.77 5.14 5.46
N LEU A 391 7.96 4.11 5.28
CA LEU A 391 6.81 4.19 4.36
C LEU A 391 5.74 5.16 4.88
N GLY A 392 5.48 5.20 6.17
CA GLY A 392 4.55 6.15 6.77
C GLY A 392 4.96 7.60 6.52
N VAL A 393 6.24 7.93 6.72
CA VAL A 393 6.78 9.27 6.42
C VAL A 393 6.71 9.55 4.92
N LEU A 394 7.15 8.60 4.09
CA LEU A 394 7.14 8.74 2.64
C LEU A 394 5.72 9.01 2.12
N TYR A 395 4.73 8.26 2.58
CA TYR A 395 3.34 8.45 2.18
C TYR A 395 2.78 9.81 2.60
N CYS A 396 3.14 10.27 3.79
CA CYS A 396 2.73 11.58 4.27
C CYS A 396 3.35 12.75 3.49
N VAL A 397 4.55 12.55 2.91
CA VAL A 397 5.29 13.62 2.22
C VAL A 397 5.07 13.59 0.72
N VAL A 398 5.02 12.40 0.11
CA VAL A 398 4.94 12.28 -1.36
C VAL A 398 3.52 12.43 -1.87
N ASP A 399 2.54 11.89 -1.15
CA ASP A 399 1.14 11.99 -1.54
C ASP A 399 0.23 12.03 -0.30
N PRO A 400 0.24 13.17 0.41
CA PRO A 400 -0.49 13.32 1.66
C PRO A 400 -1.99 13.09 1.50
N MET A 401 -2.58 13.42 0.34
CA MET A 401 -4.02 13.27 0.11
C MET A 401 -4.49 11.82 -0.05
N GLU A 402 -3.57 10.90 -0.34
CA GLU A 402 -3.83 9.47 -0.50
C GLU A 402 -3.12 8.60 0.56
N SER A 403 -2.51 9.22 1.55
CA SER A 403 -1.69 8.52 2.56
C SER A 403 -2.48 7.45 3.34
N ASN A 404 -3.79 7.65 3.57
CA ASN A 404 -4.66 6.65 4.18
C ASN A 404 -4.86 5.39 3.32
N ARG A 405 -4.97 5.54 1.99
CA ARG A 405 -5.01 4.41 1.06
C ARG A 405 -3.68 3.66 1.07
N MET A 406 -2.59 4.41 1.02
CA MET A 406 -1.25 3.83 1.03
C MET A 406 -0.94 3.11 2.36
N ARG A 407 -1.48 3.60 3.49
CA ARG A 407 -1.39 2.92 4.77
C ARG A 407 -1.92 1.50 4.72
N PHE A 408 -3.00 1.24 3.98
CA PHE A 408 -3.60 -0.08 3.88
C PHE A 408 -2.58 -1.15 3.47
N GLU A 409 -1.60 -0.81 2.65
CA GLU A 409 -0.54 -1.73 2.20
C GLU A 409 0.33 -2.26 3.34
N ILE A 410 0.51 -1.45 4.38
CA ILE A 410 1.35 -1.75 5.55
C ILE A 410 0.54 -2.03 6.82
N GLU A 411 -0.78 -2.07 6.74
CA GLU A 411 -1.63 -2.33 7.90
C GLU A 411 -1.32 -3.65 8.62
N PRO A 412 -0.97 -4.77 7.96
CA PRO A 412 -0.54 -5.97 8.68
C PRO A 412 0.64 -5.73 9.63
N PHE A 413 1.60 -4.90 9.23
CA PHE A 413 2.72 -4.51 10.12
C PHE A 413 2.24 -3.65 11.29
N LEU A 414 1.36 -2.69 11.02
CA LEU A 414 0.75 -1.84 12.05
C LEU A 414 -0.08 -2.67 13.03
N TYR A 415 -0.85 -3.65 12.56
CA TYR A 415 -1.60 -4.58 13.42
C TYR A 415 -0.67 -5.35 14.36
N LEU A 416 0.45 -5.85 13.85
CA LEU A 416 1.42 -6.56 14.67
C LEU A 416 2.05 -5.66 15.72
N LEU A 417 2.55 -4.47 15.33
CA LEU A 417 3.16 -3.51 16.26
C LEU A 417 2.17 -3.07 17.33
N SER A 418 0.93 -2.78 16.95
CA SER A 418 -0.15 -2.40 17.85
C SER A 418 -0.48 -3.49 18.86
N ALA A 419 -0.63 -4.72 18.40
CA ALA A 419 -0.92 -5.86 19.28
C ALA A 419 0.20 -6.08 20.31
N ILE A 420 1.47 -5.96 19.90
CA ILE A 420 2.63 -6.14 20.78
C ILE A 420 2.69 -5.01 21.82
N SER A 421 2.50 -3.76 21.41
CA SER A 421 2.56 -2.61 22.31
C SER A 421 1.45 -2.67 23.36
N LEU A 422 0.21 -2.97 22.96
CA LEU A 422 -0.94 -3.13 23.86
C LEU A 422 -0.76 -4.32 24.81
N TYR A 423 -0.32 -5.47 24.30
CA TYR A 423 -0.05 -6.64 25.14
C TYR A 423 1.04 -6.37 26.18
N SER A 424 2.12 -5.72 25.75
CA SER A 424 3.22 -5.34 26.66
C SER A 424 2.79 -4.36 27.73
N LEU A 425 1.93 -3.39 27.38
CA LEU A 425 1.35 -2.45 28.35
C LEU A 425 0.46 -3.19 29.36
N ALA A 426 -0.45 -4.02 28.86
CA ALA A 426 -1.36 -4.80 29.73
C ALA A 426 -0.58 -5.70 30.71
N HIS A 427 0.49 -6.35 30.24
CA HIS A 427 1.34 -7.18 31.11
C HIS A 427 2.04 -6.39 32.21
N ARG A 428 2.49 -5.15 31.93
CA ARG A 428 3.12 -4.27 32.91
C ARG A 428 2.12 -3.77 33.95
N LEU A 429 0.94 -3.35 33.51
CA LEU A 429 -0.13 -2.91 34.41
C LEU A 429 -0.52 -4.03 35.37
N LYS A 430 -0.59 -5.27 34.88
CA LYS A 430 -0.87 -6.44 35.71
C LYS A 430 0.24 -6.70 36.75
N LYS A 431 1.53 -6.56 36.36
CA LYS A 431 2.67 -6.68 37.30
C LYS A 431 2.67 -5.55 38.34
N TRP A 432 2.34 -4.33 37.92
CA TRP A 432 2.28 -3.19 38.81
C TRP A 432 1.16 -3.34 39.85
N LYS A 433 -0.04 -3.78 39.45
CA LYS A 433 -1.13 -4.09 40.39
C LYS A 433 -0.76 -5.16 41.42
N LYS A 434 -0.02 -6.19 41.02
CA LYS A 434 0.46 -7.23 41.95
C LYS A 434 1.54 -6.75 42.90
N LYS A 435 2.26 -5.68 42.60
CA LYS A 435 3.32 -5.11 43.46
C LYS A 435 2.79 -4.05 44.43
N ARG A 436 1.58 -3.54 44.23
CA ARG A 436 0.94 -2.68 45.24
C ARG A 436 0.48 -3.60 46.37
N PRO A 437 1.11 -3.54 47.57
CA PRO A 437 0.52 -4.20 48.71
C PRO A 437 -0.88 -3.62 48.91
N GLU A 438 -1.86 -4.48 49.11
CA GLU A 438 -3.14 -4.04 49.66
C GLU A 438 -2.77 -3.20 50.89
N LYS A 439 -2.99 -1.87 50.82
CA LYS A 439 -3.09 -1.10 52.04
C LYS A 439 -4.26 -1.74 52.76
N LYS A 440 -3.96 -2.69 53.63
CA LYS A 440 -4.90 -3.15 54.63
C LYS A 440 -5.45 -1.89 55.25
N ALA A 441 -6.74 -1.66 55.07
CA ALA A 441 -7.48 -0.68 55.81
C ALA A 441 -7.25 -1.01 57.28
N ALA A 442 -6.42 -0.18 57.93
CA ALA A 442 -6.37 -0.15 59.36
C ALA A 442 -7.51 0.73 59.85
#